data_1bd9bbc3881669e6e3bf5f801007950e
#
_entry.id   1bd9bbc3881669e6e3bf5f801007950e
#
_cell.length_a   1.000
_cell.length_b   1.000
_cell.length_c   1.000
_cell.angle_alpha   90.00
_cell.angle_beta   90.00
_cell.angle_gamma   90.00
#
_symmetry.space_group_name_H-M   'P 1'
#
loop_
_entity.id
_entity.type
_entity.pdbx_description
1 polymer ?
#
loop_
_entity_poly.entity_id
_entity_poly.type
_entity_poly.pdbx_seq_one_letter_code
_entity_poly.pdbx_strand_id
1 'polypeptide(L)'
;MQRSFRLRSLLFLMVFAAFFSLLACATAPPGGNTNIDSLLTTAERSSFDETTRYADVIELMNAFDASSDRMHMTTFGYTYEGLALPMMVVGDVSDASHEAVVNSGKTRVWIQGGIHSGEACGKEAMLMMLRDLALGKHAEWDDSLVLLIAPLYNADGNELVKVDNRGSQNGPVAGMGQRPNAQGYDLNRDHMKLDSPEARSLVQMMNNYDPHVAIDLHTTNGTRHAYHVTYSPPLHPNTYTQIDEMLRGDWLPTVTQQIKDKHGWDYYYYGNAGFGGAARGRGGRGGRRGVSGGGAGQAQGMQVWRTFDHRPRFNNNYVGLRNRFAILSEAYAYATFEDRVMASLWFVEEILNHAATNADAIREIVTAADQHSIIGEKLAVRASFLPSEEPVEILMGETEPVLNPYSGRTITQRLDAVNPVMMLEAGTAQPTETETAPAAYFIPVNEQAALTKLELHGMIMEPLGTEIMVQAEQFVIQSSTEAERPFQGHNERTLVGSWEPIEVTLPADTIVVLVGQPLGRLAFSLLEPRSDDGLTNWNVFDRSLAGANVFPVLRTSEEFRR
;
A
#
# COMPACT_ATOMS: atom_id res chain seq x y z
N MET A 1 -3.43 -71.72 -0.25
CA MET A 1 -4.20 -70.46 -0.29
C MET A 1 -3.22 -69.28 -0.35
N GLN A 2 -2.40 -69.20 -1.34
CA GLN A 2 -1.46 -68.09 -1.55
C GLN A 2 -1.10 -68.00 -3.04
N ARG A 3 -2.03 -67.60 -3.91
CA ARG A 3 -1.73 -67.34 -5.35
C ARG A 3 -2.74 -66.43 -6.05
N SER A 4 -3.53 -65.62 -5.36
CA SER A 4 -4.53 -64.76 -6.02
C SER A 4 -4.42 -63.25 -5.73
N PHE A 5 -3.31 -62.78 -5.11
CA PHE A 5 -3.19 -61.36 -4.72
C PHE A 5 -2.19 -60.55 -5.56
N ARG A 6 -1.51 -61.17 -6.54
CA ARG A 6 -0.49 -60.44 -7.34
C ARG A 6 -0.94 -60.00 -8.74
N LEU A 7 -2.16 -60.30 -9.15
CA LEU A 7 -2.62 -59.94 -10.51
C LEU A 7 -3.56 -58.72 -10.56
N ARG A 8 -3.99 -58.19 -9.38
CA ARG A 8 -4.88 -57.01 -9.37
C ARG A 8 -4.11 -55.69 -9.18
N SER A 9 -2.86 -55.72 -8.76
CA SER A 9 -2.04 -54.52 -8.58
C SER A 9 -1.33 -54.04 -9.84
N LEU A 10 -1.18 -54.88 -10.86
CA LEU A 10 -0.57 -54.47 -12.13
C LEU A 10 -1.57 -53.83 -13.11
N LEU A 11 -2.88 -54.11 -12.98
CA LEU A 11 -3.88 -53.48 -13.86
C LEU A 11 -4.26 -52.07 -13.45
N PHE A 12 -4.00 -51.68 -12.17
CA PHE A 12 -4.27 -50.33 -11.69
C PHE A 12 -3.14 -49.33 -12.00
N LEU A 13 -1.91 -49.83 -12.22
CA LEU A 13 -0.78 -48.96 -12.61
C LEU A 13 -0.75 -48.61 -14.10
N MET A 14 -1.35 -49.44 -14.96
CA MET A 14 -1.38 -49.15 -16.42
C MET A 14 -2.54 -48.23 -16.84
N VAL A 15 -3.59 -48.09 -16.05
CA VAL A 15 -4.68 -47.14 -16.33
C VAL A 15 -4.33 -45.70 -15.89
N PHE A 16 -3.44 -45.52 -14.91
CA PHE A 16 -2.99 -44.19 -14.48
C PHE A 16 -1.89 -43.60 -15.38
N ALA A 17 -1.14 -44.45 -16.11
CA ALA A 17 -0.11 -43.95 -17.06
C ALA A 17 -0.69 -43.52 -18.41
N ALA A 18 -1.94 -43.94 -18.77
CA ALA A 18 -2.58 -43.56 -20.03
C ALA A 18 -3.40 -42.25 -19.94
N PHE A 19 -3.64 -41.70 -18.74
CA PHE A 19 -4.33 -40.41 -18.56
C PHE A 19 -3.41 -39.20 -18.45
N PHE A 20 -2.09 -39.39 -18.32
CA PHE A 20 -1.12 -38.32 -18.22
C PHE A 20 -0.44 -37.94 -19.55
N SER A 21 -0.80 -38.60 -20.67
CA SER A 21 -0.20 -38.38 -22.00
C SER A 21 -1.09 -37.63 -22.99
N LEU A 22 -2.19 -37.01 -22.53
CA LEU A 22 -3.12 -36.27 -23.39
C LEU A 22 -3.31 -34.80 -23.02
N LEU A 23 -2.41 -34.24 -22.21
CA LEU A 23 -2.41 -32.78 -21.89
C LEU A 23 -1.08 -32.12 -22.26
N ALA A 24 -0.54 -32.37 -23.41
CA ALA A 24 0.59 -31.66 -23.95
C ALA A 24 0.49 -31.57 -25.47
N CYS A 25 -0.49 -30.83 -25.94
CA CYS A 25 -0.50 -30.16 -27.24
C CYS A 25 -1.43 -28.96 -27.14
N ALA A 26 -1.08 -27.98 -26.28
CA ALA A 26 -1.44 -26.61 -26.55
C ALA A 26 -0.53 -26.20 -27.72
N THR A 27 -1.06 -26.27 -28.94
CA THR A 27 -0.45 -25.62 -30.10
C THR A 27 -0.27 -24.15 -29.72
N ALA A 28 0.98 -23.67 -29.72
CA ALA A 28 1.25 -22.25 -29.71
C ALA A 28 0.37 -21.61 -30.81
N PRO A 29 -0.30 -20.50 -30.54
CA PRO A 29 -1.05 -19.82 -31.57
C PRO A 29 -0.08 -19.46 -32.71
N PRO A 30 -0.51 -19.53 -33.99
CA PRO A 30 0.33 -19.12 -35.10
C PRO A 30 0.76 -17.70 -34.84
N GLY A 31 2.06 -17.42 -34.97
CA GLY A 31 2.63 -16.09 -34.86
C GLY A 31 2.07 -15.15 -35.95
N GLY A 32 0.86 -14.68 -35.74
CA GLY A 32 0.32 -13.52 -36.43
C GLY A 32 0.88 -12.29 -35.69
N ASN A 33 1.44 -11.36 -36.43
CA ASN A 33 1.81 -10.03 -35.91
C ASN A 33 0.55 -9.41 -35.29
N THR A 34 0.36 -9.61 -33.97
CA THR A 34 -0.72 -8.94 -33.24
C THR A 34 -0.41 -7.45 -33.28
N ASN A 35 -1.28 -6.68 -33.91
CA ASN A 35 -1.11 -5.23 -33.92
C ASN A 35 -1.37 -4.69 -32.51
N ILE A 36 -0.32 -4.39 -31.78
CA ILE A 36 -0.36 -3.94 -30.37
C ILE A 36 -1.23 -2.68 -30.21
N ASP A 37 -1.21 -1.75 -31.18
CA ASP A 37 -2.08 -0.56 -31.17
C ASP A 37 -3.57 -0.91 -31.10
N SER A 38 -3.96 -2.08 -31.58
CA SER A 38 -5.36 -2.54 -31.57
C SER A 38 -5.77 -3.27 -30.28
N LEU A 39 -4.84 -3.52 -29.37
CA LEU A 39 -5.11 -4.15 -28.09
C LEU A 39 -5.66 -3.13 -27.08
N LEU A 40 -6.93 -2.80 -27.25
CA LEU A 40 -7.64 -1.86 -26.37
C LEU A 40 -8.12 -2.56 -25.11
N THR A 41 -8.15 -1.82 -24.01
CA THR A 41 -8.81 -2.26 -22.76
C THR A 41 -10.32 -2.40 -22.95
N THR A 42 -11.01 -3.06 -22.04
CA THR A 42 -12.49 -3.11 -22.07
C THR A 42 -13.08 -1.71 -21.89
N ALA A 43 -12.44 -0.87 -21.08
CA ALA A 43 -12.85 0.52 -20.91
C ALA A 43 -12.82 1.29 -22.25
N GLU A 44 -11.72 1.21 -22.99
CA GLU A 44 -11.60 1.87 -24.30
C GLU A 44 -12.61 1.33 -25.32
N ARG A 45 -12.79 0.00 -25.41
CA ARG A 45 -13.74 -0.63 -26.33
C ARG A 45 -15.19 -0.26 -26.05
N SER A 46 -15.53 -0.01 -24.79
CA SER A 46 -16.87 0.36 -24.34
C SER A 46 -17.11 1.87 -24.24
N SER A 47 -16.18 2.70 -24.72
CA SER A 47 -16.21 4.15 -24.51
C SER A 47 -16.28 4.52 -23.00
N PHE A 48 -15.55 3.81 -22.18
CA PHE A 48 -15.44 3.94 -20.71
C PHE A 48 -16.73 3.65 -19.93
N ASP A 49 -17.67 2.90 -20.51
CA ASP A 49 -18.85 2.42 -19.77
C ASP A 49 -18.53 1.23 -18.87
N GLU A 50 -17.61 0.36 -19.29
CA GLU A 50 -17.23 -0.88 -18.60
C GLU A 50 -15.77 -0.84 -18.11
N THR A 51 -15.38 -1.82 -17.31
CA THR A 51 -14.00 -2.00 -16.81
C THR A 51 -13.47 -3.40 -17.14
N THR A 52 -12.16 -3.50 -17.37
CA THR A 52 -11.47 -4.73 -17.79
C THR A 52 -11.55 -5.81 -16.69
N ARG A 53 -11.94 -7.03 -17.10
CA ARG A 53 -12.04 -8.19 -16.21
C ARG A 53 -10.70 -8.89 -16.07
N TYR A 54 -10.55 -9.74 -15.04
CA TYR A 54 -9.30 -10.42 -14.75
C TYR A 54 -8.73 -11.19 -15.95
N ALA A 55 -9.58 -11.96 -16.65
CA ALA A 55 -9.14 -12.74 -17.81
C ALA A 55 -8.57 -11.84 -18.93
N ASP A 56 -9.23 -10.69 -19.19
CA ASP A 56 -8.79 -9.75 -20.21
C ASP A 56 -7.49 -9.02 -19.77
N VAL A 57 -7.31 -8.75 -18.46
CA VAL A 57 -6.04 -8.22 -17.93
C VAL A 57 -4.89 -9.18 -18.24
N ILE A 58 -5.08 -10.48 -17.95
CA ILE A 58 -4.06 -11.51 -18.21
C ILE A 58 -3.78 -11.67 -19.72
N GLU A 59 -4.81 -11.64 -20.55
CA GLU A 59 -4.66 -11.73 -22.01
C GLU A 59 -3.85 -10.54 -22.55
N LEU A 60 -4.20 -9.31 -22.16
CA LEU A 60 -3.48 -8.09 -22.58
C LEU A 60 -2.02 -8.13 -22.11
N MET A 61 -1.76 -8.46 -20.86
CA MET A 61 -0.39 -8.51 -20.32
C MET A 61 0.46 -9.57 -21.03
N ASN A 62 -0.08 -10.77 -21.30
CA ASN A 62 0.63 -11.79 -22.10
C ASN A 62 0.95 -11.30 -23.51
N ALA A 63 0.02 -10.56 -24.14
CA ALA A 63 0.25 -10.02 -25.48
C ALA A 63 1.35 -8.93 -25.47
N PHE A 64 1.41 -8.10 -24.45
CA PHE A 64 2.47 -7.09 -24.28
C PHE A 64 3.82 -7.75 -24.02
N ASP A 65 3.90 -8.73 -23.13
CA ASP A 65 5.11 -9.54 -22.88
C ASP A 65 5.65 -10.15 -24.17
N ALA A 66 4.79 -10.81 -24.93
CA ALA A 66 5.17 -11.45 -26.20
C ALA A 66 5.61 -10.47 -27.31
N SER A 67 5.35 -9.18 -27.16
CA SER A 67 5.59 -8.16 -28.19
C SER A 67 6.90 -7.39 -28.02
N SER A 68 7.57 -7.48 -26.86
CA SER A 68 8.72 -6.65 -26.54
C SER A 68 9.69 -7.35 -25.59
N ASP A 69 10.95 -7.41 -25.97
CA ASP A 69 12.05 -7.95 -25.13
C ASP A 69 12.32 -7.10 -23.85
N ARG A 70 11.68 -5.94 -23.73
CA ARG A 70 11.75 -5.06 -22.55
C ARG A 70 10.71 -5.41 -21.48
N MET A 71 9.79 -6.31 -21.76
CA MET A 71 8.65 -6.63 -20.91
C MET A 71 8.68 -8.09 -20.51
N HIS A 72 8.56 -8.35 -19.21
CA HIS A 72 8.61 -9.71 -18.67
C HIS A 72 7.47 -9.89 -17.67
N MET A 73 6.43 -10.64 -18.09
CA MET A 73 5.28 -10.91 -17.23
C MET A 73 5.63 -11.96 -16.17
N THR A 74 5.18 -11.71 -14.95
CA THR A 74 5.29 -12.65 -13.82
C THR A 74 4.10 -12.50 -12.87
N THR A 75 4.15 -13.19 -11.73
CA THR A 75 3.21 -13.02 -10.62
C THR A 75 3.96 -12.66 -9.35
N PHE A 76 3.43 -11.73 -8.55
CA PHE A 76 4.00 -11.41 -7.24
C PHE A 76 3.27 -12.13 -6.09
N GLY A 77 2.26 -12.96 -6.37
CA GLY A 77 1.54 -13.75 -5.38
C GLY A 77 0.16 -14.19 -5.84
N TYR A 78 -0.69 -14.49 -4.85
CA TYR A 78 -2.03 -15.03 -5.10
C TYR A 78 -3.05 -14.39 -4.17
N THR A 79 -4.30 -14.25 -4.67
CA THR A 79 -5.45 -13.83 -3.88
C THR A 79 -5.95 -14.94 -2.96
N TYR A 80 -6.92 -14.61 -2.11
CA TYR A 80 -7.59 -15.58 -1.25
C TYR A 80 -8.30 -16.68 -2.05
N GLU A 81 -8.92 -16.37 -3.19
CA GLU A 81 -9.58 -17.36 -4.08
C GLU A 81 -8.59 -18.05 -5.03
N GLY A 82 -7.30 -17.73 -4.95
CA GLY A 82 -6.22 -18.39 -5.71
C GLY A 82 -5.95 -17.82 -7.09
N LEU A 83 -6.47 -16.63 -7.41
CA LEU A 83 -6.09 -15.92 -8.63
C LEU A 83 -4.65 -15.40 -8.52
N ALA A 84 -3.86 -15.55 -9.58
CA ALA A 84 -2.52 -15.01 -9.64
C ALA A 84 -2.58 -13.47 -9.67
N LEU A 85 -1.68 -12.82 -8.92
CA LEU A 85 -1.53 -11.36 -8.91
C LEU A 85 -0.51 -10.96 -9.98
N PRO A 86 -0.95 -10.46 -11.15
CA PRO A 86 -0.07 -10.23 -12.29
C PRO A 86 0.82 -9.01 -12.06
N MET A 87 2.09 -9.13 -12.47
CA MET A 87 3.07 -8.05 -12.50
C MET A 87 3.83 -8.08 -13.82
N MET A 88 4.03 -6.92 -14.42
CA MET A 88 4.92 -6.72 -15.56
C MET A 88 6.19 -6.04 -15.07
N VAL A 89 7.34 -6.64 -15.31
CA VAL A 89 8.66 -6.01 -15.19
C VAL A 89 8.97 -5.37 -16.53
N VAL A 90 9.27 -4.07 -16.53
CA VAL A 90 9.59 -3.31 -17.75
C VAL A 90 10.92 -2.60 -17.58
N GLY A 91 11.80 -2.75 -18.57
CA GLY A 91 13.11 -2.13 -18.59
C GLY A 91 14.17 -3.03 -19.22
N ASP A 92 15.40 -2.56 -19.28
CA ASP A 92 16.55 -3.31 -19.77
C ASP A 92 17.05 -4.27 -18.68
N VAL A 93 16.37 -5.42 -18.55
CA VAL A 93 16.69 -6.54 -17.67
C VAL A 93 16.53 -7.87 -18.43
N SER A 94 17.19 -8.93 -17.99
CA SER A 94 17.19 -10.22 -18.70
C SER A 94 15.88 -11.00 -18.58
N ASP A 95 15.15 -10.81 -17.49
CA ASP A 95 13.93 -11.54 -17.14
C ASP A 95 13.23 -10.88 -15.95
N ALA A 96 12.07 -11.44 -15.54
CA ALA A 96 11.28 -10.93 -14.42
C ALA A 96 11.78 -11.34 -13.03
N SER A 97 12.90 -12.02 -12.88
CA SER A 97 13.41 -12.43 -11.56
C SER A 97 13.84 -11.21 -10.73
N HIS A 98 13.68 -11.33 -9.42
CA HIS A 98 14.10 -10.25 -8.52
C HIS A 98 15.63 -10.05 -8.57
N GLU A 99 16.40 -11.12 -8.83
CA GLU A 99 17.85 -11.04 -9.01
C GLU A 99 18.21 -10.17 -10.21
N ALA A 100 17.58 -10.38 -11.37
CA ALA A 100 17.81 -9.57 -12.56
C ALA A 100 17.46 -8.10 -12.32
N VAL A 101 16.32 -7.84 -11.67
CA VAL A 101 15.84 -6.50 -11.36
C VAL A 101 16.75 -5.78 -10.37
N VAL A 102 17.12 -6.40 -9.25
CA VAL A 102 17.96 -5.79 -8.22
C VAL A 102 19.38 -5.57 -8.76
N ASN A 103 19.95 -6.56 -9.49
CA ASN A 103 21.30 -6.48 -10.04
C ASN A 103 21.43 -5.49 -11.21
N SER A 104 20.34 -4.98 -11.76
CA SER A 104 20.37 -3.92 -12.79
C SER A 104 21.03 -2.63 -12.28
N GLY A 105 21.04 -2.41 -10.96
CA GLY A 105 21.55 -1.19 -10.34
C GLY A 105 20.68 0.06 -10.62
N LYS A 106 19.55 -0.09 -11.31
CA LYS A 106 18.64 0.99 -11.67
C LYS A 106 17.65 1.33 -10.55
N THR A 107 17.00 2.47 -10.65
CA THR A 107 15.92 2.85 -9.74
C THR A 107 14.68 2.01 -10.04
N ARG A 108 14.22 1.26 -9.05
CA ARG A 108 13.08 0.35 -9.13
C ARG A 108 11.82 1.06 -8.68
N VAL A 109 10.78 1.05 -9.53
CA VAL A 109 9.51 1.72 -9.27
C VAL A 109 8.37 0.69 -9.29
N TRP A 110 7.71 0.52 -8.16
CA TRP A 110 6.49 -0.26 -8.04
C TRP A 110 5.26 0.61 -8.31
N ILE A 111 4.34 0.12 -9.15
CA ILE A 111 3.09 0.81 -9.47
C ILE A 111 1.94 -0.18 -9.37
N GLN A 112 0.99 0.08 -8.48
CA GLN A 112 -0.18 -0.78 -8.30
C GLN A 112 -1.49 -0.05 -8.55
N GLY A 113 -2.41 -0.74 -9.21
CA GLY A 113 -3.81 -0.34 -9.34
C GLY A 113 -4.74 -1.32 -8.62
N GLY A 114 -5.94 -0.84 -8.28
CA GLY A 114 -7.01 -1.70 -7.84
C GLY A 114 -6.83 -2.41 -6.50
N ILE A 115 -6.12 -1.82 -5.52
CA ILE A 115 -6.19 -2.28 -4.12
C ILE A 115 -7.65 -2.26 -3.63
N HIS A 116 -8.43 -1.31 -4.10
CA HIS A 116 -9.88 -1.28 -4.05
C HIS A 116 -10.41 -1.45 -5.48
N SER A 117 -10.86 -2.62 -5.86
CA SER A 117 -11.17 -2.93 -7.26
C SER A 117 -12.31 -2.11 -7.87
N GLY A 118 -13.17 -1.53 -7.02
CA GLY A 118 -14.17 -0.56 -7.48
C GLY A 118 -13.60 0.80 -7.87
N GLU A 119 -12.30 1.04 -7.63
CA GLU A 119 -11.55 2.23 -8.02
C GLU A 119 -10.75 1.90 -9.29
N ALA A 120 -11.46 1.60 -10.38
CA ALA A 120 -10.92 0.92 -11.55
C ALA A 120 -10.00 1.77 -12.44
N CYS A 121 -9.95 3.11 -12.26
CA CYS A 121 -9.20 3.99 -13.17
C CYS A 121 -7.69 3.70 -13.20
N GLY A 122 -7.07 3.41 -12.05
CA GLY A 122 -5.65 3.05 -11.98
C GLY A 122 -5.32 1.78 -12.75
N LYS A 123 -6.19 0.76 -12.71
CA LYS A 123 -6.03 -0.48 -13.49
C LYS A 123 -6.03 -0.19 -14.99
N GLU A 124 -7.04 0.54 -15.47
CA GLU A 124 -7.16 0.85 -16.90
C GLU A 124 -5.98 1.73 -17.38
N ALA A 125 -5.61 2.74 -16.58
CA ALA A 125 -4.46 3.60 -16.88
C ALA A 125 -3.16 2.79 -17.02
N MET A 126 -2.93 1.81 -16.13
CA MET A 126 -1.72 0.98 -16.19
C MET A 126 -1.74 0.00 -17.36
N LEU A 127 -2.89 -0.52 -17.76
CA LEU A 127 -2.99 -1.33 -18.98
C LEU A 127 -2.72 -0.49 -20.24
N MET A 128 -3.20 0.75 -20.31
CA MET A 128 -2.89 1.68 -21.38
C MET A 128 -1.40 2.04 -21.41
N MET A 129 -0.78 2.31 -20.25
CA MET A 129 0.65 2.57 -20.15
C MET A 129 1.48 1.36 -20.60
N LEU A 130 1.12 0.14 -20.19
CA LEU A 130 1.81 -1.08 -20.64
C LEU A 130 1.75 -1.25 -22.16
N ARG A 131 0.62 -0.91 -22.81
CA ARG A 131 0.52 -0.89 -24.27
C ARG A 131 1.48 0.15 -24.89
N ASP A 132 1.52 1.35 -24.34
CA ASP A 132 2.41 2.40 -24.81
C ASP A 132 3.89 2.01 -24.69
N LEU A 133 4.26 1.38 -23.57
CA LEU A 133 5.61 0.83 -23.34
C LEU A 133 5.92 -0.32 -24.32
N ALA A 134 4.95 -1.20 -24.61
CA ALA A 134 5.09 -2.27 -25.61
C ALA A 134 5.30 -1.74 -27.02
N LEU A 135 4.75 -0.57 -27.34
CA LEU A 135 4.96 0.18 -28.60
C LEU A 135 6.29 0.93 -28.63
N GLY A 136 7.10 0.85 -27.59
CA GLY A 136 8.40 1.51 -27.49
C GLY A 136 8.34 2.98 -27.08
N LYS A 137 7.19 3.50 -26.62
CA LYS A 137 7.14 4.83 -26.00
C LYS A 137 7.92 4.82 -24.70
N HIS A 138 8.45 5.97 -24.30
CA HIS A 138 9.22 6.17 -23.06
C HIS A 138 10.43 5.24 -22.90
N ALA A 139 11.08 4.86 -24.03
CA ALA A 139 12.28 4.02 -24.00
C ALA A 139 13.44 4.66 -23.22
N GLU A 140 13.43 5.98 -23.10
CA GLU A 140 14.40 6.76 -22.32
C GLU A 140 14.36 6.45 -20.83
N TRP A 141 13.25 5.94 -20.29
CA TRP A 141 13.18 5.53 -18.88
C TRP A 141 14.06 4.32 -18.58
N ASP A 142 14.31 3.46 -19.58
CA ASP A 142 15.13 2.26 -19.42
C ASP A 142 16.59 2.55 -19.06
N ASP A 143 17.10 3.75 -19.33
CA ASP A 143 18.46 4.14 -18.99
C ASP A 143 18.66 4.16 -17.46
N SER A 144 17.61 4.49 -16.70
CA SER A 144 17.69 4.75 -15.26
C SER A 144 16.65 4.02 -14.40
N LEU A 145 15.56 3.51 -15.00
CA LEU A 145 14.45 2.87 -14.27
C LEU A 145 14.27 1.40 -14.64
N VAL A 146 13.75 0.62 -13.69
CA VAL A 146 13.03 -0.64 -13.92
C VAL A 146 11.66 -0.48 -13.27
N LEU A 147 10.59 -0.72 -14.03
CA LEU A 147 9.22 -0.61 -13.58
C LEU A 147 8.66 -1.98 -13.22
N LEU A 148 7.94 -2.04 -12.10
CA LEU A 148 7.21 -3.19 -11.60
C LEU A 148 5.73 -2.80 -11.58
N ILE A 149 4.99 -3.12 -12.65
CA ILE A 149 3.62 -2.64 -12.84
C ILE A 149 2.63 -3.76 -12.57
N ALA A 150 1.79 -3.60 -11.54
CA ALA A 150 0.69 -4.47 -11.20
C ALA A 150 -0.65 -3.75 -11.41
N PRO A 151 -1.29 -3.89 -12.58
CA PRO A 151 -2.54 -3.20 -12.88
C PRO A 151 -3.68 -3.58 -11.92
N LEU A 152 -3.63 -4.80 -11.35
CA LEU A 152 -4.72 -5.37 -10.58
C LEU A 152 -4.21 -6.09 -9.33
N TYR A 153 -4.40 -5.47 -8.15
CA TYR A 153 -3.99 -6.06 -6.87
C TYR A 153 -5.12 -6.85 -6.19
N ASN A 154 -6.34 -6.32 -6.07
CA ASN A 154 -7.50 -7.03 -5.51
C ASN A 154 -8.28 -7.75 -6.64
N ALA A 155 -7.71 -8.83 -7.19
CA ALA A 155 -8.30 -9.51 -8.34
C ALA A 155 -9.65 -10.17 -8.01
N ASP A 156 -9.83 -10.74 -6.81
CA ASP A 156 -11.12 -11.32 -6.39
C ASP A 156 -12.22 -10.26 -6.36
N GLY A 157 -11.92 -9.08 -5.76
CA GLY A 157 -12.87 -7.96 -5.71
C GLY A 157 -13.20 -7.39 -7.09
N ASN A 158 -12.29 -7.49 -8.06
CA ASN A 158 -12.50 -7.05 -9.44
C ASN A 158 -13.59 -7.86 -10.14
N GLU A 159 -13.66 -9.15 -9.87
CA GLU A 159 -14.64 -10.04 -10.52
C GLU A 159 -16.07 -9.89 -9.95
N LEU A 160 -16.22 -9.27 -8.79
CA LEU A 160 -17.52 -9.04 -8.16
C LEU A 160 -18.17 -7.73 -8.64
N VAL A 161 -18.28 -7.57 -9.97
CA VAL A 161 -18.82 -6.36 -10.60
C VAL A 161 -20.32 -6.20 -10.34
N LYS A 162 -20.69 -4.99 -9.83
CA LYS A 162 -22.09 -4.54 -9.68
C LYS A 162 -22.18 -3.05 -9.98
N VAL A 163 -23.33 -2.63 -10.49
CA VAL A 163 -23.58 -1.23 -10.88
C VAL A 163 -23.58 -0.28 -9.68
N ASP A 164 -23.81 -0.77 -8.47
CA ASP A 164 -23.94 0.02 -7.25
C ASP A 164 -22.85 -0.24 -6.20
N ASN A 165 -21.80 -0.97 -6.52
CA ASN A 165 -20.68 -1.24 -5.58
C ASN A 165 -20.03 0.03 -5.02
N ARG A 166 -19.93 1.08 -5.82
CA ARG A 166 -19.37 2.39 -5.48
C ARG A 166 -20.32 3.52 -5.89
N GLY A 167 -21.52 3.48 -5.38
CA GLY A 167 -22.62 4.37 -5.80
C GLY A 167 -22.38 5.88 -5.68
N SER A 168 -21.24 6.31 -5.09
CA SER A 168 -20.81 7.70 -5.05
C SER A 168 -19.88 8.08 -6.21
N GLN A 169 -19.37 7.12 -6.97
CA GLN A 169 -18.46 7.38 -8.10
C GLN A 169 -19.26 7.56 -9.41
N ASN A 170 -18.74 8.41 -10.29
CA ASN A 170 -19.25 8.57 -11.66
C ASN A 170 -18.61 7.53 -12.58
N GLY A 171 -19.18 6.33 -12.63
CA GLY A 171 -18.74 5.22 -13.49
C GLY A 171 -17.50 4.43 -12.95
N PRO A 172 -17.14 3.35 -13.67
CA PRO A 172 -17.77 2.85 -14.91
C PRO A 172 -19.26 2.60 -14.70
N VAL A 173 -20.07 3.15 -15.62
CA VAL A 173 -21.53 3.20 -15.43
C VAL A 173 -22.22 1.84 -15.56
N ALA A 174 -21.62 0.88 -16.28
CA ALA A 174 -22.10 -0.50 -16.39
C ALA A 174 -21.76 -1.35 -15.15
N GLY A 175 -20.92 -0.84 -14.26
CA GLY A 175 -20.57 -1.49 -13.00
C GLY A 175 -19.07 -1.62 -12.77
N MET A 176 -18.71 -1.82 -11.51
CA MET A 176 -17.33 -1.91 -11.06
C MET A 176 -17.18 -2.94 -9.95
N GLY A 177 -15.94 -3.35 -9.67
CA GLY A 177 -15.60 -4.25 -8.57
C GLY A 177 -15.95 -3.67 -7.19
N GLN A 178 -15.63 -4.43 -6.16
CA GLN A 178 -15.90 -4.02 -4.78
C GLN A 178 -14.64 -3.51 -4.06
N ARG A 179 -14.81 -2.83 -2.90
CA ARG A 179 -13.69 -2.35 -2.10
C ARG A 179 -12.92 -3.48 -1.39
N PRO A 180 -13.57 -4.38 -0.61
CA PRO A 180 -12.88 -5.42 0.12
C PRO A 180 -12.41 -6.56 -0.80
N ASN A 181 -11.45 -7.37 -0.32
CA ASN A 181 -11.11 -8.64 -0.94
C ASN A 181 -12.20 -9.71 -0.68
N ALA A 182 -11.98 -10.95 -1.12
CA ALA A 182 -12.93 -12.05 -0.92
C ALA A 182 -13.16 -12.41 0.56
N GLN A 183 -12.22 -12.11 1.46
CA GLN A 183 -12.39 -12.30 2.90
C GLN A 183 -13.17 -11.16 3.58
N GLY A 184 -13.50 -10.09 2.86
CA GLY A 184 -14.15 -8.90 3.41
C GLY A 184 -13.17 -7.90 4.04
N TYR A 185 -11.86 -8.07 3.85
CA TYR A 185 -10.84 -7.14 4.35
C TYR A 185 -10.61 -5.99 3.37
N ASP A 186 -10.35 -4.82 3.94
CA ASP A 186 -9.80 -3.68 3.23
C ASP A 186 -8.27 -3.85 3.14
N LEU A 187 -7.75 -4.17 1.96
CA LEU A 187 -6.33 -4.42 1.75
C LEU A 187 -5.46 -3.19 2.10
N ASN A 188 -6.00 -1.97 1.95
CA ASN A 188 -5.33 -0.75 2.39
C ASN A 188 -5.51 -0.46 3.89
N ARG A 189 -5.72 -1.51 4.70
CA ARG A 189 -5.71 -1.54 6.16
C ARG A 189 -4.93 -2.75 6.68
N ASP A 190 -4.23 -3.46 5.80
CA ASP A 190 -3.64 -4.76 6.12
C ASP A 190 -2.11 -4.78 6.15
N HIS A 191 -1.43 -3.65 5.87
CA HIS A 191 0.02 -3.60 5.73
C HIS A 191 0.79 -3.86 7.03
N MET A 192 0.20 -3.61 8.21
CA MET A 192 0.86 -3.89 9.49
C MET A 192 0.53 -5.29 10.03
N LYS A 193 -0.72 -5.74 9.85
CA LYS A 193 -1.17 -7.00 10.44
C LYS A 193 -1.00 -8.21 9.51
N LEU A 194 -0.94 -8.02 8.17
CA LEU A 194 -0.69 -9.05 7.15
C LEU A 194 -1.62 -10.27 7.27
N ASP A 195 -2.91 -10.07 7.44
CA ASP A 195 -3.88 -11.15 7.61
C ASP A 195 -4.31 -11.77 6.28
N SER A 196 -4.40 -10.98 5.22
CA SER A 196 -4.75 -11.47 3.89
C SER A 196 -3.53 -12.06 3.15
N PRO A 197 -3.75 -13.04 2.26
CA PRO A 197 -2.68 -13.55 1.41
C PRO A 197 -2.17 -12.48 0.44
N GLU A 198 -3.03 -11.57 -0.02
CA GLU A 198 -2.66 -10.46 -0.89
C GLU A 198 -1.66 -9.52 -0.20
N ALA A 199 -1.90 -9.13 1.06
CA ALA A 199 -0.98 -8.26 1.81
C ALA A 199 0.38 -8.95 2.04
N ARG A 200 0.37 -10.25 2.37
CA ARG A 200 1.61 -11.04 2.48
C ARG A 200 2.36 -11.13 1.15
N SER A 201 1.64 -11.32 0.04
CA SER A 201 2.23 -11.35 -1.31
C SER A 201 2.90 -10.02 -1.67
N LEU A 202 2.22 -8.90 -1.39
CA LEU A 202 2.78 -7.55 -1.63
C LEU A 202 4.05 -7.32 -0.81
N VAL A 203 4.01 -7.63 0.49
CA VAL A 203 5.19 -7.43 1.35
C VAL A 203 6.34 -8.36 0.96
N GLN A 204 6.06 -9.60 0.55
CA GLN A 204 7.08 -10.50 0.00
C GLN A 204 7.69 -9.94 -1.30
N MET A 205 6.88 -9.36 -2.18
CA MET A 205 7.38 -8.66 -3.37
C MET A 205 8.29 -7.49 -2.99
N MET A 206 7.87 -6.67 -2.02
CA MET A 206 8.69 -5.57 -1.51
C MET A 206 10.01 -6.05 -0.88
N ASN A 207 10.01 -7.21 -0.20
CA ASN A 207 11.22 -7.79 0.35
C ASN A 207 12.19 -8.29 -0.74
N ASN A 208 11.65 -8.87 -1.82
CA ASN A 208 12.45 -9.49 -2.88
C ASN A 208 12.96 -8.47 -3.90
N TYR A 209 12.08 -7.63 -4.43
CA TYR A 209 12.41 -6.65 -5.49
C TYR A 209 12.91 -5.32 -4.94
N ASP A 210 12.63 -5.03 -3.69
CA ASP A 210 13.09 -3.83 -2.98
C ASP A 210 12.92 -2.54 -3.79
N PRO A 211 11.69 -2.15 -4.18
CA PRO A 211 11.45 -0.94 -4.96
C PRO A 211 11.83 0.31 -4.16
N HIS A 212 12.52 1.26 -4.82
CA HIS A 212 12.87 2.55 -4.21
C HIS A 212 11.66 3.49 -4.10
N VAL A 213 10.70 3.32 -5.01
CA VAL A 213 9.48 4.14 -5.12
C VAL A 213 8.28 3.22 -5.25
N ALA A 214 7.18 3.54 -4.55
CA ALA A 214 5.90 2.86 -4.70
C ALA A 214 4.79 3.87 -5.00
N ILE A 215 3.96 3.57 -6.01
CA ILE A 215 2.82 4.37 -6.43
C ILE A 215 1.55 3.53 -6.25
N ASP A 216 0.56 4.06 -5.51
CA ASP A 216 -0.72 3.39 -5.24
C ASP A 216 -1.88 4.21 -5.82
N LEU A 217 -2.64 3.62 -6.76
CA LEU A 217 -3.64 4.32 -7.56
C LEU A 217 -5.05 4.07 -7.04
N HIS A 218 -5.69 5.14 -6.56
CA HIS A 218 -7.02 5.18 -5.95
C HIS A 218 -8.01 6.10 -6.66
N THR A 219 -9.22 6.14 -6.11
CA THR A 219 -10.28 7.10 -6.48
C THR A 219 -10.87 7.71 -5.21
N THR A 220 -10.95 9.04 -5.15
CA THR A 220 -11.48 9.80 -4.02
C THR A 220 -12.95 9.51 -3.74
N ASN A 221 -13.41 10.00 -2.61
CA ASN A 221 -14.84 10.18 -2.31
C ASN A 221 -15.03 11.38 -1.36
N GLY A 222 -16.21 11.94 -1.32
CA GLY A 222 -16.65 12.91 -0.31
C GLY A 222 -16.66 14.36 -0.77
N THR A 223 -15.60 15.12 -0.58
CA THR A 223 -15.55 16.56 -0.83
C THR A 223 -15.67 16.91 -2.31
N ARG A 224 -16.41 18.00 -2.59
CA ARG A 224 -16.56 18.55 -3.95
C ARG A 224 -15.44 19.56 -4.20
N HIS A 225 -14.34 19.12 -4.78
CA HIS A 225 -13.22 19.95 -5.16
C HIS A 225 -13.06 20.01 -6.68
N ALA A 226 -12.24 20.94 -7.19
CA ALA A 226 -12.00 21.13 -8.62
C ALA A 226 -10.81 20.32 -9.15
N TYR A 227 -9.99 19.74 -8.28
CA TYR A 227 -8.82 18.94 -8.70
C TYR A 227 -9.24 17.65 -9.39
N HIS A 228 -8.49 17.24 -10.45
CA HIS A 228 -8.70 15.98 -11.14
C HIS A 228 -8.06 14.79 -10.41
N VAL A 229 -6.94 15.05 -9.76
CA VAL A 229 -6.27 14.13 -8.82
C VAL A 229 -5.93 14.89 -7.56
N THR A 230 -6.10 14.23 -6.41
CA THR A 230 -5.42 14.59 -5.18
C THR A 230 -4.43 13.49 -4.82
N TYR A 231 -3.31 13.84 -4.19
CA TYR A 231 -2.23 12.90 -3.92
C TYR A 231 -1.70 13.05 -2.48
N SER A 232 -0.96 12.04 -2.02
CA SER A 232 -0.34 12.08 -0.70
C SER A 232 1.04 11.42 -0.72
N PRO A 233 2.06 12.08 -0.16
CA PRO A 233 3.28 11.40 0.28
C PRO A 233 3.00 10.55 1.52
N PRO A 234 3.99 9.85 2.11
CA PRO A 234 3.87 9.27 3.44
C PRO A 234 3.50 10.35 4.47
N LEU A 235 2.55 10.01 5.36
CA LEU A 235 2.06 10.94 6.38
C LEU A 235 2.57 10.61 7.79
N HIS A 236 3.25 9.45 7.95
CA HIS A 236 3.75 9.04 9.25
C HIS A 236 4.96 9.89 9.65
N PRO A 237 4.98 10.50 10.86
CA PRO A 237 6.04 11.44 11.26
C PRO A 237 7.42 10.80 11.41
N ASN A 238 7.51 9.48 11.47
CA ASN A 238 8.77 8.75 11.47
C ASN A 238 9.31 8.43 10.07
N THR A 239 8.67 8.93 9.00
CA THR A 239 9.24 8.85 7.64
C THR A 239 10.59 9.57 7.61
N TYR A 240 11.58 9.01 6.89
CA TYR A 240 12.90 9.64 6.79
C TYR A 240 12.79 11.03 6.16
N THR A 241 13.37 12.04 6.83
CA THR A 241 13.14 13.44 6.52
C THR A 241 13.44 13.81 5.06
N GLN A 242 14.54 13.32 4.49
CA GLN A 242 14.91 13.65 3.11
C GLN A 242 13.94 13.04 2.07
N ILE A 243 13.26 11.93 2.39
CA ILE A 243 12.19 11.39 1.55
C ILE A 243 11.00 12.36 1.52
N ASP A 244 10.55 12.84 2.68
CA ASP A 244 9.44 13.79 2.76
C ASP A 244 9.81 15.15 2.12
N GLU A 245 11.02 15.64 2.36
CA GLU A 245 11.55 16.88 1.78
C GLU A 245 11.60 16.82 0.24
N MET A 246 12.10 15.74 -0.35
CA MET A 246 12.12 15.60 -1.81
C MET A 246 10.70 15.48 -2.39
N LEU A 247 9.82 14.72 -1.76
CA LEU A 247 8.43 14.57 -2.22
C LEU A 247 7.66 15.89 -2.15
N ARG A 248 7.73 16.62 -1.05
CA ARG A 248 6.95 17.85 -0.84
C ARG A 248 7.60 19.11 -1.40
N GLY A 249 8.93 19.16 -1.38
CA GLY A 249 9.68 20.36 -1.79
C GLY A 249 9.98 20.44 -3.28
N ASP A 250 10.01 19.29 -3.98
CA ASP A 250 10.41 19.23 -5.39
C ASP A 250 9.47 18.34 -6.23
N TRP A 251 9.39 17.04 -5.95
CA TRP A 251 8.78 16.06 -6.86
C TRP A 251 7.31 16.33 -7.12
N LEU A 252 6.46 16.34 -6.09
CA LEU A 252 5.02 16.51 -6.24
C LEU A 252 4.62 17.90 -6.76
N PRO A 253 5.27 19.01 -6.34
CA PRO A 253 5.05 20.32 -6.95
C PRO A 253 5.44 20.35 -8.43
N THR A 254 6.58 19.76 -8.81
CA THR A 254 7.03 19.69 -10.21
C THR A 254 6.03 18.92 -11.08
N VAL A 255 5.60 17.73 -10.65
CA VAL A 255 4.58 16.92 -11.33
C VAL A 255 3.28 17.69 -11.49
N THR A 256 2.81 18.36 -10.45
CA THR A 256 1.60 19.18 -10.48
C THR A 256 1.69 20.29 -11.53
N GLN A 257 2.83 20.99 -11.57
CA GLN A 257 3.05 22.07 -12.54
C GLN A 257 3.12 21.53 -13.98
N GLN A 258 3.82 20.40 -14.21
CA GLN A 258 3.92 19.79 -15.55
C GLN A 258 2.54 19.37 -16.09
N ILE A 259 1.68 18.79 -15.24
CA ILE A 259 0.31 18.44 -15.61
C ILE A 259 -0.52 19.68 -15.93
N LYS A 260 -0.40 20.74 -15.13
CA LYS A 260 -1.07 22.01 -15.40
C LYS A 260 -0.66 22.59 -16.74
N ASP A 261 0.63 22.57 -17.06
CA ASP A 261 1.17 23.15 -18.30
C ASP A 261 0.78 22.32 -19.53
N LYS A 262 0.80 20.98 -19.44
CA LYS A 262 0.53 20.08 -20.57
C LYS A 262 -0.96 19.85 -20.84
N HIS A 263 -1.76 19.75 -19.76
CA HIS A 263 -3.16 19.31 -19.84
C HIS A 263 -4.16 20.34 -19.29
N GLY A 264 -3.71 21.39 -18.62
CA GLY A 264 -4.57 22.42 -18.03
C GLY A 264 -5.30 21.97 -16.76
N TRP A 265 -4.99 20.79 -16.23
CA TRP A 265 -5.67 20.20 -15.07
C TRP A 265 -4.98 20.56 -13.77
N ASP A 266 -5.79 20.73 -12.71
CA ASP A 266 -5.29 21.04 -11.38
C ASP A 266 -5.21 19.77 -10.52
N TYR A 267 -4.05 19.56 -9.88
CA TYR A 267 -3.79 18.51 -8.92
C TYR A 267 -3.33 19.14 -7.61
N TYR A 268 -3.55 18.47 -6.49
CA TYR A 268 -3.18 18.98 -5.17
C TYR A 268 -3.04 17.86 -4.13
N TYR A 269 -2.57 18.22 -2.95
CA TYR A 269 -2.53 17.30 -1.81
C TYR A 269 -3.93 16.84 -1.39
N TYR A 270 -4.05 15.54 -1.09
CA TYR A 270 -5.32 14.95 -0.69
C TYR A 270 -5.88 15.59 0.58
N GLY A 271 -7.16 15.87 0.56
CA GLY A 271 -7.88 16.35 1.72
C GLY A 271 -9.40 16.35 1.52
N ASN A 272 -10.08 16.65 2.60
CA ASN A 272 -11.51 16.86 2.65
C ASN A 272 -11.83 18.14 3.41
N ALA A 273 -12.71 18.97 2.86
CA ALA A 273 -13.18 20.16 3.53
C ALA A 273 -14.13 19.80 4.68
N GLY A 274 -13.90 20.40 5.86
CA GLY A 274 -14.75 20.21 7.04
C GLY A 274 -14.63 21.39 7.99
N PHE A 275 -15.67 21.63 8.80
CA PHE A 275 -15.55 22.54 9.94
C PHE A 275 -14.80 21.83 11.06
N GLY A 276 -13.92 22.53 11.78
CA GLY A 276 -13.04 22.03 12.82
C GLY A 276 -13.72 21.21 13.92
N GLY A 277 -13.95 19.95 13.64
CA GLY A 277 -14.51 18.93 14.52
C GLY A 277 -14.26 17.59 13.84
N ALA A 278 -13.80 16.60 14.58
CA ALA A 278 -13.28 15.31 14.14
C ALA A 278 -13.86 14.80 12.82
N ALA A 279 -12.98 14.55 11.84
CA ALA A 279 -13.34 13.92 10.57
C ALA A 279 -14.10 12.62 10.85
N ARG A 280 -15.36 12.55 10.42
CA ARG A 280 -16.10 11.29 10.41
C ARG A 280 -15.57 10.45 9.27
N GLY A 281 -14.61 9.57 9.57
CA GLY A 281 -14.30 8.46 8.69
C GLY A 281 -15.58 7.73 8.34
N ARG A 282 -16.01 7.80 7.10
CA ARG A 282 -17.17 7.06 6.57
C ARG A 282 -16.71 5.64 6.22
N GLY A 283 -16.32 4.90 7.25
CA GLY A 283 -16.18 3.44 7.22
C GLY A 283 -17.25 2.86 8.13
N GLY A 284 -18.33 2.31 7.57
CA GLY A 284 -19.34 1.55 8.31
C GLY A 284 -20.48 2.39 8.92
N ARG A 285 -21.71 2.08 8.54
CA ARG A 285 -22.93 2.51 9.24
C ARG A 285 -22.89 2.03 10.69
N GLY A 286 -22.81 2.94 11.64
CA GLY A 286 -23.18 2.69 13.04
C GLY A 286 -22.18 3.22 14.05
N GLY A 287 -22.60 4.23 14.84
CA GLY A 287 -22.00 4.56 16.12
C GLY A 287 -21.71 6.04 16.34
N ARG A 288 -22.67 6.74 16.94
CA ARG A 288 -22.47 8.02 17.63
C ARG A 288 -21.76 7.78 18.96
N ARG A 289 -20.61 8.42 19.20
CA ARG A 289 -20.29 9.28 20.37
C ARG A 289 -18.79 9.53 20.39
N GLY A 290 -18.45 10.83 20.42
CA GLY A 290 -17.07 11.27 20.45
C GLY A 290 -16.47 11.21 21.85
N VAL A 291 -15.16 11.11 21.88
CA VAL A 291 -14.35 11.50 23.03
C VAL A 291 -13.79 12.88 22.68
N SER A 292 -14.15 13.87 23.49
CA SER A 292 -13.63 15.22 23.46
C SER A 292 -12.26 15.23 24.14
N GLY A 293 -11.18 15.33 23.36
CA GLY A 293 -9.88 15.77 23.85
C GLY A 293 -9.79 17.28 23.64
N GLY A 294 -9.84 18.04 24.72
CA GLY A 294 -9.71 19.48 24.68
C GLY A 294 -8.26 19.93 24.53
N GLY A 295 -8.09 21.06 23.84
CA GLY A 295 -6.89 21.88 23.99
C GLY A 295 -6.41 22.52 22.70
N ALA A 296 -6.58 23.80 22.64
CA ALA A 296 -5.89 24.90 21.98
C ALA A 296 -6.76 25.66 20.98
N GLY A 297 -6.84 26.96 21.22
CA GLY A 297 -7.40 28.10 20.50
C GLY A 297 -8.05 27.83 19.15
N GLN A 298 -9.38 27.76 19.13
CA GLN A 298 -10.17 27.75 17.91
C GLN A 298 -10.04 29.12 17.22
N ALA A 299 -9.48 29.16 16.01
CA ALA A 299 -9.88 30.14 15.01
C ALA A 299 -11.35 29.83 14.67
N GLN A 300 -12.27 30.53 15.31
CA GLN A 300 -13.72 30.32 15.12
C GLN A 300 -14.07 30.71 13.69
N GLY A 301 -14.43 29.72 12.85
CA GLY A 301 -15.14 29.91 11.59
C GLY A 301 -14.43 29.50 10.30
N MET A 302 -13.11 29.21 10.29
CA MET A 302 -12.42 28.81 9.06
C MET A 302 -12.54 27.31 8.81
N GLN A 303 -12.76 26.93 7.55
CA GLN A 303 -12.77 25.52 7.14
C GLN A 303 -11.35 24.95 7.18
N VAL A 304 -11.26 23.63 7.35
CA VAL A 304 -9.99 22.91 7.37
C VAL A 304 -9.99 21.89 6.23
N TRP A 305 -8.96 21.95 5.38
CA TRP A 305 -8.62 20.92 4.41
C TRP A 305 -7.79 19.85 5.11
N ARG A 306 -8.40 18.69 5.39
CA ARG A 306 -7.79 17.64 6.21
C ARG A 306 -7.54 16.39 5.40
N THR A 307 -6.31 15.88 5.45
CA THR A 307 -5.91 14.60 4.86
C THR A 307 -6.49 13.40 5.63
N PHE A 308 -6.15 12.16 5.20
CA PHE A 308 -6.59 10.94 5.84
C PHE A 308 -5.71 10.56 7.05
N ASP A 309 -5.50 9.28 7.32
CA ASP A 309 -4.85 8.74 8.50
C ASP A 309 -3.33 8.60 8.29
N HIS A 310 -2.51 8.86 9.31
CA HIS A 310 -1.05 8.72 9.30
C HIS A 310 -0.56 7.30 9.60
N ARG A 311 -1.44 6.41 10.08
CA ARG A 311 -1.03 5.08 10.55
C ARG A 311 -0.53 4.21 9.41
N PRO A 312 0.51 3.36 9.67
CA PRO A 312 1.13 2.55 8.62
C PRO A 312 0.30 1.34 8.15
N ARG A 313 -0.92 1.16 8.65
CA ARG A 313 -1.91 0.26 8.02
C ARG A 313 -2.25 0.65 6.58
N PHE A 314 -2.03 1.91 6.21
CA PHE A 314 -2.15 2.42 4.84
C PHE A 314 -0.85 2.22 4.05
N ASN A 315 -0.97 1.89 2.76
CA ASN A 315 0.16 1.54 1.90
C ASN A 315 1.28 2.58 1.90
N ASN A 316 0.97 3.84 1.59
CA ASN A 316 1.97 4.90 1.47
C ASN A 316 2.73 5.15 2.79
N ASN A 317 2.05 5.08 3.93
CA ASN A 317 2.67 5.25 5.25
C ASN A 317 3.56 4.06 5.63
N TYR A 318 3.12 2.84 5.29
CA TYR A 318 3.90 1.62 5.46
C TYR A 318 5.20 1.65 4.66
N VAL A 319 5.11 2.04 3.39
CA VAL A 319 6.26 2.18 2.50
C VAL A 319 7.22 3.26 3.01
N GLY A 320 6.71 4.38 3.53
CA GLY A 320 7.53 5.42 4.16
C GLY A 320 8.33 4.91 5.36
N LEU A 321 7.75 4.03 6.20
CA LEU A 321 8.47 3.38 7.32
C LEU A 321 9.48 2.31 6.87
N ARG A 322 9.42 1.88 5.62
CA ARG A 322 10.44 1.02 5.00
C ARG A 322 11.57 1.82 4.36
N ASN A 323 11.68 3.12 4.64
CA ASN A 323 12.66 4.04 4.04
C ASN A 323 12.54 4.14 2.51
N ARG A 324 11.33 4.04 1.96
CA ARG A 324 11.09 4.14 0.51
C ARG A 324 10.17 5.31 0.20
N PHE A 325 10.32 5.88 -0.98
CA PHE A 325 9.40 6.88 -1.49
C PHE A 325 8.03 6.25 -1.74
N ALA A 326 6.96 6.95 -1.36
CA ALA A 326 5.60 6.51 -1.64
C ALA A 326 4.74 7.67 -2.12
N ILE A 327 3.94 7.42 -3.14
CA ILE A 327 2.99 8.39 -3.70
C ILE A 327 1.63 7.70 -3.82
N LEU A 328 0.66 8.16 -3.05
CA LEU A 328 -0.73 7.75 -3.20
C LEU A 328 -1.43 8.73 -4.14
N SER A 329 -2.13 8.22 -5.15
CA SER A 329 -2.94 8.98 -6.11
C SER A 329 -4.42 8.72 -5.85
N GLU A 330 -5.24 9.78 -5.88
CA GLU A 330 -6.67 9.75 -5.67
C GLU A 330 -7.37 10.50 -6.81
N ALA A 331 -7.73 9.79 -7.89
CA ALA A 331 -8.49 10.37 -8.99
C ALA A 331 -9.90 10.78 -8.54
N TYR A 332 -10.43 11.90 -9.04
CA TYR A 332 -11.64 12.50 -8.52
C TYR A 332 -12.91 11.70 -8.82
N ALA A 333 -13.57 11.20 -7.80
CA ALA A 333 -14.71 10.28 -7.92
C ALA A 333 -15.88 10.80 -8.79
N TYR A 334 -16.08 12.10 -8.86
CA TYR A 334 -17.17 12.71 -9.61
C TYR A 334 -16.80 13.13 -11.04
N ALA A 335 -15.52 13.04 -11.42
CA ALA A 335 -15.11 13.11 -12.81
C ALA A 335 -15.60 11.89 -13.58
N THR A 336 -15.72 11.98 -14.92
CA THR A 336 -16.07 10.82 -15.76
C THR A 336 -15.05 9.69 -15.57
N PHE A 337 -15.41 8.47 -15.94
CA PHE A 337 -14.46 7.37 -15.81
C PHE A 337 -13.26 7.56 -16.74
N GLU A 338 -13.48 8.06 -17.95
CA GLU A 338 -12.42 8.43 -18.89
C GLU A 338 -11.46 9.47 -18.30
N ASP A 339 -11.98 10.59 -17.77
CA ASP A 339 -11.15 11.62 -17.15
C ASP A 339 -10.29 11.06 -16.02
N ARG A 340 -10.85 10.16 -15.18
CA ARG A 340 -10.08 9.55 -14.10
C ARG A 340 -8.98 8.63 -14.60
N VAL A 341 -9.23 7.88 -15.67
CA VAL A 341 -8.22 7.03 -16.31
C VAL A 341 -7.09 7.89 -16.85
N MET A 342 -7.43 8.94 -17.62
CA MET A 342 -6.43 9.85 -18.18
C MET A 342 -5.67 10.62 -17.12
N ALA A 343 -6.36 11.09 -16.07
CA ALA A 343 -5.72 11.77 -14.95
C ALA A 343 -4.70 10.87 -14.22
N SER A 344 -5.04 9.59 -14.01
CA SER A 344 -4.13 8.61 -13.40
C SER A 344 -2.94 8.30 -14.33
N LEU A 345 -3.19 8.14 -15.63
CA LEU A 345 -2.14 7.87 -16.63
C LEU A 345 -1.11 8.99 -16.65
N TRP A 346 -1.55 10.23 -16.85
CA TRP A 346 -0.66 11.40 -16.91
C TRP A 346 0.07 11.65 -15.58
N PHE A 347 -0.58 11.38 -14.46
CA PHE A 347 0.06 11.52 -13.16
C PHE A 347 1.23 10.53 -13.00
N VAL A 348 1.04 9.26 -13.35
CA VAL A 348 2.11 8.26 -13.33
C VAL A 348 3.21 8.60 -14.32
N GLU A 349 2.85 9.04 -15.53
CA GLU A 349 3.82 9.46 -16.56
C GLU A 349 4.74 10.57 -16.04
N GLU A 350 4.19 11.63 -15.44
CA GLU A 350 5.00 12.74 -14.92
C GLU A 350 5.81 12.33 -13.67
N ILE A 351 5.29 11.42 -12.82
CA ILE A 351 6.07 10.86 -11.73
C ILE A 351 7.29 10.09 -12.27
N LEU A 352 7.11 9.29 -13.32
CA LEU A 352 8.19 8.51 -13.92
C LEU A 352 9.20 9.39 -14.66
N ASN A 353 8.77 10.46 -15.34
CA ASN A 353 9.66 11.45 -15.94
C ASN A 353 10.57 12.11 -14.89
N HIS A 354 10.00 12.48 -13.73
CA HIS A 354 10.78 13.03 -12.63
C HIS A 354 11.70 11.98 -12.02
N ALA A 355 11.21 10.74 -11.81
CA ALA A 355 12.01 9.63 -11.29
C ALA A 355 13.21 9.29 -12.19
N ALA A 356 13.01 9.27 -13.52
CA ALA A 356 14.08 9.00 -14.48
C ALA A 356 15.17 10.07 -14.42
N THR A 357 14.76 11.34 -14.32
CA THR A 357 15.69 12.47 -14.22
C THR A 357 16.49 12.47 -12.90
N ASN A 358 15.89 12.00 -11.81
CA ASN A 358 16.44 12.05 -10.45
C ASN A 358 16.80 10.65 -9.90
N ALA A 359 16.97 9.66 -10.77
CA ALA A 359 17.13 8.26 -10.38
C ALA A 359 18.29 8.03 -9.40
N ASP A 360 19.44 8.68 -9.60
CA ASP A 360 20.60 8.59 -8.73
C ASP A 360 20.32 9.18 -7.34
N ALA A 361 19.75 10.38 -7.29
CA ALA A 361 19.39 11.05 -6.04
C ALA A 361 18.38 10.23 -5.21
N ILE A 362 17.41 9.59 -5.88
CA ILE A 362 16.44 8.69 -5.23
C ILE A 362 17.18 7.51 -4.56
N ARG A 363 18.13 6.86 -5.26
CA ARG A 363 18.90 5.76 -4.70
C ARG A 363 19.82 6.19 -3.57
N GLU A 364 20.44 7.36 -3.68
CA GLU A 364 21.29 7.94 -2.64
C GLU A 364 20.50 8.21 -1.35
N ILE A 365 19.32 8.83 -1.46
CA ILE A 365 18.45 9.10 -0.31
C ILE A 365 17.96 7.81 0.34
N VAL A 366 17.54 6.80 -0.46
CA VAL A 366 17.13 5.49 0.07
C VAL A 366 18.29 4.80 0.78
N THR A 367 19.48 4.81 0.18
CA THR A 367 20.68 4.24 0.79
C THR A 367 21.03 4.94 2.10
N ALA A 368 20.96 6.26 2.13
CA ALA A 368 21.20 7.04 3.35
C ALA A 368 20.17 6.73 4.43
N ALA A 369 18.89 6.59 4.06
CA ALA A 369 17.81 6.22 4.97
C ALA A 369 18.01 4.83 5.59
N ASP A 370 18.44 3.84 4.78
CA ASP A 370 18.71 2.48 5.24
C ASP A 370 19.93 2.37 6.14
N GLN A 371 20.92 3.24 5.94
CA GLN A 371 22.14 3.33 6.77
C GLN A 371 21.96 4.21 8.01
N HIS A 372 20.88 4.99 8.07
CA HIS A 372 20.65 5.91 9.17
C HIS A 372 20.21 5.15 10.43
N SER A 373 21.06 5.20 11.46
CA SER A 373 20.74 4.60 12.76
C SER A 373 19.77 5.49 13.54
N ILE A 374 18.62 4.94 13.86
CA ILE A 374 17.60 5.61 14.69
C ILE A 374 17.81 5.37 16.19
N ILE A 375 18.81 4.59 16.60
CA ILE A 375 19.08 4.27 18.01
C ILE A 375 19.27 5.56 18.81
N GLY A 376 18.50 5.73 19.89
CA GLY A 376 18.51 6.90 20.73
C GLY A 376 17.66 8.08 20.23
N GLU A 377 17.10 8.01 19.02
CA GLU A 377 16.17 9.03 18.53
C GLU A 377 14.80 8.92 19.20
N LYS A 378 14.13 10.07 19.34
CA LYS A 378 12.74 10.13 19.76
C LYS A 378 11.82 9.99 18.56
N LEU A 379 11.15 8.86 18.47
CA LEU A 379 10.20 8.54 17.40
C LEU A 379 8.76 8.56 17.92
N ALA A 380 7.83 8.94 17.06
CA ALA A 380 6.41 8.93 17.37
C ALA A 380 5.89 7.49 17.55
N VAL A 381 5.16 7.26 18.64
CA VAL A 381 4.31 6.09 18.84
C VAL A 381 2.84 6.43 18.62
N ARG A 382 2.49 7.74 18.68
CA ARG A 382 1.19 8.29 18.34
C ARG A 382 1.35 9.65 17.68
N ALA A 383 0.44 9.97 16.77
CA ALA A 383 0.45 11.26 16.09
C ALA A 383 -0.96 11.80 15.85
N SER A 384 -1.04 13.07 15.49
CA SER A 384 -2.29 13.70 15.08
C SER A 384 -2.01 14.82 14.07
N PHE A 385 -3.05 15.18 13.30
CA PHE A 385 -2.96 16.30 12.35
C PHE A 385 -3.41 17.60 13.02
N LEU A 386 -2.54 18.60 12.98
CA LEU A 386 -2.85 19.95 13.40
C LEU A 386 -3.07 20.84 12.17
N PRO A 387 -4.06 21.76 12.20
CA PRO A 387 -4.21 22.75 11.15
C PRO A 387 -2.96 23.65 11.04
N SER A 388 -2.65 24.08 9.81
CA SER A 388 -1.60 25.08 9.54
C SER A 388 -1.92 26.42 10.25
N GLU A 389 -0.88 27.22 10.51
CA GLU A 389 -1.05 28.56 11.06
C GLU A 389 -1.62 29.52 10.00
N GLU A 390 -1.12 29.41 8.77
CA GLU A 390 -1.56 30.21 7.64
C GLU A 390 -2.52 29.43 6.74
N PRO A 391 -3.56 30.10 6.22
CA PRO A 391 -4.49 29.48 5.29
C PRO A 391 -3.86 29.32 3.90
N VAL A 392 -4.27 28.26 3.19
CA VAL A 392 -3.93 28.00 1.80
C VAL A 392 -5.18 28.09 0.91
N GLU A 393 -4.97 28.40 -0.35
CA GLU A 393 -6.05 28.39 -1.34
C GLU A 393 -6.37 26.96 -1.75
N ILE A 394 -7.64 26.55 -1.57
CA ILE A 394 -8.17 25.25 -2.02
C ILE A 394 -9.20 25.48 -3.12
N LEU A 395 -9.02 24.80 -4.24
CA LEU A 395 -9.93 24.88 -5.37
C LEU A 395 -11.15 24.00 -5.12
N MET A 396 -12.25 24.58 -4.67
CA MET A 396 -13.52 23.90 -4.53
C MET A 396 -14.23 23.82 -5.88
N GLY A 397 -15.01 22.75 -6.10
CA GLY A 397 -15.73 22.48 -7.32
C GLY A 397 -17.25 22.39 -7.11
N GLU A 398 -17.97 22.32 -8.21
CA GLU A 398 -19.40 22.07 -8.26
C GLU A 398 -19.70 20.72 -8.88
N THR A 399 -20.88 20.20 -8.61
CA THR A 399 -21.35 18.93 -9.15
C THR A 399 -22.83 19.00 -9.46
N GLU A 400 -23.27 18.20 -10.43
CA GLU A 400 -24.67 18.04 -10.76
C GLU A 400 -25.11 16.56 -10.66
N PRO A 401 -26.42 16.30 -10.47
CA PRO A 401 -26.96 14.95 -10.56
C PRO A 401 -27.14 14.55 -12.02
N VAL A 402 -26.64 13.37 -12.39
CA VAL A 402 -26.87 12.76 -13.71
C VAL A 402 -27.45 11.36 -13.56
N LEU A 403 -28.16 10.87 -14.55
CA LEU A 403 -28.77 9.54 -14.53
C LEU A 403 -27.77 8.50 -15.01
N ASN A 404 -27.48 7.47 -14.21
CA ASN A 404 -26.77 6.30 -14.67
C ASN A 404 -27.69 5.47 -15.58
N PRO A 405 -27.33 5.26 -16.86
CA PRO A 405 -28.21 4.62 -17.85
C PRO A 405 -28.46 3.13 -17.56
N TYR A 406 -27.57 2.46 -16.84
CA TYR A 406 -27.66 1.03 -16.52
C TYR A 406 -28.50 0.75 -15.25
N SER A 407 -28.36 1.59 -14.22
CA SER A 407 -29.08 1.40 -12.96
C SER A 407 -30.37 2.21 -12.84
N GLY A 408 -30.53 3.27 -13.65
CA GLY A 408 -31.60 4.25 -13.50
C GLY A 408 -31.49 5.10 -12.22
N ARG A 409 -30.35 5.01 -11.49
CA ARG A 409 -30.11 5.81 -10.27
C ARG A 409 -29.36 7.09 -10.60
N THR A 410 -29.58 8.08 -9.77
CA THR A 410 -28.81 9.33 -9.84
C THR A 410 -27.41 9.10 -9.29
N ILE A 411 -26.41 9.50 -10.08
CA ILE A 411 -25.00 9.61 -9.69
C ILE A 411 -24.57 11.07 -9.73
N THR A 412 -23.43 11.38 -9.15
CA THR A 412 -22.89 12.75 -9.10
C THR A 412 -21.85 12.94 -10.18
N GLN A 413 -21.94 14.03 -10.95
CA GLN A 413 -20.96 14.40 -11.98
C GLN A 413 -20.32 15.75 -11.65
N ARG A 414 -18.99 15.84 -11.84
CA ARG A 414 -18.23 17.09 -11.76
C ARG A 414 -18.70 18.08 -12.83
N LEU A 415 -18.81 19.34 -12.40
CA LEU A 415 -18.91 20.47 -13.33
C LEU A 415 -17.54 21.12 -13.50
N ASP A 416 -17.31 21.75 -14.64
CA ASP A 416 -16.10 22.52 -14.89
C ASP A 416 -16.22 23.92 -14.24
N ALA A 417 -16.31 23.93 -12.90
CA ALA A 417 -16.43 25.11 -12.08
C ALA A 417 -15.36 25.10 -10.99
N VAL A 418 -14.65 26.21 -10.84
CA VAL A 418 -13.56 26.38 -9.88
C VAL A 418 -13.90 27.55 -8.96
N ASN A 419 -14.01 27.27 -7.66
CA ASN A 419 -14.34 28.23 -6.63
C ASN A 419 -13.22 28.23 -5.57
N PRO A 420 -12.19 29.09 -5.67
CA PRO A 420 -11.11 29.16 -4.69
C PRO A 420 -11.62 29.56 -3.29
N VAL A 421 -11.19 28.84 -2.27
CA VAL A 421 -11.55 29.08 -0.87
C VAL A 421 -10.31 28.99 0.01
N MET A 422 -10.09 29.99 0.86
CA MET A 422 -9.00 29.96 1.84
C MET A 422 -9.38 29.01 2.99
N MET A 423 -8.53 28.01 3.26
CA MET A 423 -8.70 27.02 4.33
C MET A 423 -7.41 26.80 5.08
N LEU A 424 -7.49 26.40 6.35
CA LEU A 424 -6.32 25.86 7.05
C LEU A 424 -6.06 24.44 6.55
N GLU A 425 -4.79 24.08 6.36
CA GLU A 425 -4.42 22.74 5.92
C GLU A 425 -3.99 21.87 7.10
N ALA A 426 -4.52 20.65 7.18
CA ALA A 426 -4.11 19.64 8.16
C ALA A 426 -3.57 18.42 7.39
N GLY A 427 -2.45 18.61 6.70
CA GLY A 427 -1.82 17.66 5.78
C GLY A 427 -0.54 17.02 6.33
N THR A 428 -0.03 17.45 7.50
CA THR A 428 1.19 16.92 8.14
C THR A 428 0.87 16.43 9.54
N ALA A 429 1.19 15.17 9.83
CA ALA A 429 1.01 14.60 11.16
C ALA A 429 2.15 15.02 12.10
N GLN A 430 1.79 15.36 13.34
CA GLN A 430 2.73 15.73 14.39
C GLN A 430 2.72 14.68 15.49
N PRO A 431 3.88 14.29 16.07
CA PRO A 431 3.94 13.40 17.21
C PRO A 431 3.15 13.96 18.40
N THR A 432 2.26 13.14 18.97
CA THR A 432 1.58 13.44 20.25
C THR A 432 2.18 12.69 21.42
N GLU A 433 2.74 11.51 21.15
CA GLU A 433 3.51 10.71 22.08
C GLU A 433 4.74 10.15 21.37
N THR A 434 5.88 10.16 22.07
CA THR A 434 7.14 9.64 21.55
C THR A 434 7.78 8.66 22.51
N GLU A 435 8.59 7.73 21.96
CA GLU A 435 9.52 6.88 22.72
C GLU A 435 10.92 7.00 22.14
N THR A 436 11.91 6.71 22.97
CA THR A 436 13.30 6.61 22.50
C THR A 436 13.49 5.25 21.83
N ALA A 437 14.00 5.25 20.61
CA ALA A 437 14.28 4.02 19.88
C ALA A 437 15.41 3.24 20.57
N PRO A 438 15.20 1.96 20.95
CA PRO A 438 16.22 1.16 21.62
C PRO A 438 17.28 0.67 20.64
N ALA A 439 18.35 0.05 21.15
CA ALA A 439 19.33 -0.63 20.31
C ALA A 439 18.82 -2.00 19.85
N ALA A 440 18.07 -2.70 20.70
CA ALA A 440 17.52 -4.02 20.40
C ALA A 440 16.22 -4.31 21.17
N TYR A 441 15.40 -5.18 20.59
CA TYR A 441 14.29 -5.86 21.26
C TYR A 441 14.63 -7.32 21.47
N PHE A 442 14.21 -7.85 22.62
CA PHE A 442 14.36 -9.26 23.02
C PHE A 442 12.97 -9.90 23.09
N ILE A 443 12.72 -10.83 22.19
CA ILE A 443 11.41 -11.47 22.03
C ILE A 443 11.52 -12.93 22.49
N PRO A 444 10.73 -13.35 23.49
CA PRO A 444 10.67 -14.75 23.89
C PRO A 444 10.25 -15.65 22.73
N VAL A 445 10.91 -16.79 22.57
CA VAL A 445 10.64 -17.73 21.47
C VAL A 445 9.19 -18.23 21.43
N ASN A 446 8.47 -18.21 22.54
CA ASN A 446 7.05 -18.59 22.60
C ASN A 446 6.09 -17.54 22.00
N GLU A 447 6.54 -16.34 21.69
CA GLU A 447 5.77 -15.30 20.98
C GLU A 447 5.72 -15.55 19.47
N GLN A 448 5.39 -16.78 19.06
CA GLN A 448 5.43 -17.25 17.68
C GLN A 448 4.59 -16.39 16.71
N ALA A 449 3.45 -15.86 17.16
CA ALA A 449 2.60 -15.00 16.33
C ALA A 449 3.33 -13.69 15.95
N ALA A 450 4.03 -13.07 16.92
CA ALA A 450 4.81 -11.87 16.67
C ALA A 450 6.03 -12.17 15.79
N LEU A 451 6.77 -13.25 16.07
CA LEU A 451 7.93 -13.67 15.28
C LEU A 451 7.56 -13.93 13.82
N THR A 452 6.44 -14.64 13.57
CA THR A 452 5.93 -14.88 12.21
C THR A 452 5.60 -13.57 11.48
N LYS A 453 4.98 -12.60 12.15
CA LYS A 453 4.69 -11.29 11.53
C LYS A 453 5.97 -10.53 11.20
N LEU A 454 6.94 -10.51 12.10
CA LEU A 454 8.24 -9.85 11.87
C LEU A 454 9.00 -10.49 10.71
N GLU A 455 8.99 -11.83 10.60
CA GLU A 455 9.57 -12.56 9.48
C GLU A 455 8.91 -12.18 8.15
N LEU A 456 7.57 -12.15 8.12
CA LEU A 456 6.81 -11.73 6.94
C LEU A 456 7.17 -10.31 6.50
N HIS A 457 7.41 -9.39 7.45
CA HIS A 457 7.86 -8.04 7.16
C HIS A 457 9.30 -7.95 6.63
N GLY A 458 10.09 -9.04 6.73
CA GLY A 458 11.48 -9.09 6.30
C GLY A 458 12.46 -8.58 7.35
N MET A 459 12.09 -8.61 8.65
CA MET A 459 12.99 -8.22 9.73
C MET A 459 14.16 -9.19 9.86
N ILE A 460 15.35 -8.64 10.04
CA ILE A 460 16.53 -9.43 10.42
C ILE A 460 16.39 -9.79 11.90
N MET A 461 16.29 -11.08 12.18
CA MET A 461 16.09 -11.64 13.51
C MET A 461 17.03 -12.81 13.73
N GLU A 462 17.60 -12.91 14.91
CA GLU A 462 18.51 -14.00 15.24
C GLU A 462 18.32 -14.47 16.69
N PRO A 463 18.47 -15.79 17.00
CA PRO A 463 18.51 -16.26 18.37
C PRO A 463 19.80 -15.81 19.07
N LEU A 464 19.75 -15.58 20.38
CA LEU A 464 20.92 -15.22 21.19
C LEU A 464 22.04 -16.27 21.10
N GLY A 465 21.71 -17.55 21.02
CA GLY A 465 22.65 -18.67 20.94
C GLY A 465 23.29 -19.07 22.27
N THR A 466 23.39 -18.16 23.23
CA THR A 466 23.87 -18.41 24.58
C THR A 466 23.02 -17.66 25.62
N GLU A 467 22.91 -18.20 26.81
CA GLU A 467 22.30 -17.48 27.94
C GLU A 467 23.18 -16.30 28.34
N ILE A 468 22.58 -15.11 28.46
CA ILE A 468 23.31 -13.89 28.87
C ILE A 468 22.52 -13.09 29.89
N MET A 469 23.24 -12.40 30.78
CA MET A 469 22.69 -11.40 31.68
C MET A 469 22.81 -10.02 31.01
N VAL A 470 21.72 -9.26 30.94
CA VAL A 470 21.67 -7.95 30.30
C VAL A 470 20.97 -6.92 31.19
N GLN A 471 21.38 -5.66 31.05
CA GLN A 471 20.60 -4.52 31.49
C GLN A 471 19.55 -4.24 30.39
N ALA A 472 18.29 -4.39 30.73
CA ALA A 472 17.16 -4.22 29.82
C ALA A 472 16.11 -3.28 30.42
N GLU A 473 15.07 -2.99 29.63
CA GLU A 473 13.85 -2.34 30.09
C GLU A 473 12.67 -3.28 29.87
N GLN A 474 11.79 -3.38 30.86
CA GLN A 474 10.48 -4.04 30.76
C GLN A 474 9.37 -2.98 30.73
N PHE A 475 8.34 -3.18 29.91
CA PHE A 475 7.20 -2.27 29.90
C PHE A 475 6.18 -2.71 30.96
N VAL A 476 6.00 -1.87 32.00
CA VAL A 476 5.03 -2.08 33.07
C VAL A 476 3.68 -1.53 32.65
N ILE A 477 2.68 -2.40 32.61
CA ILE A 477 1.32 -2.08 32.13
C ILE A 477 0.52 -1.47 33.28
N GLN A 478 0.07 -0.22 33.10
CA GLN A 478 -0.82 0.47 34.02
C GLN A 478 -2.30 0.23 33.65
N SER A 479 -2.59 0.19 32.37
CA SER A 479 -3.92 -0.18 31.86
C SER A 479 -3.85 -0.80 30.47
N SER A 480 -4.83 -1.67 30.19
CA SER A 480 -5.05 -2.29 28.88
C SER A 480 -6.53 -2.17 28.54
N THR A 481 -6.83 -1.59 27.38
CA THR A 481 -8.21 -1.41 26.89
C THR A 481 -8.35 -1.96 25.50
N GLU A 482 -9.50 -2.55 25.21
CA GLU A 482 -9.86 -3.05 23.88
C GLU A 482 -11.01 -2.23 23.31
N ALA A 483 -11.01 -2.05 21.98
CA ALA A 483 -12.13 -1.43 21.30
C ALA A 483 -13.38 -2.31 21.43
N GLU A 484 -14.54 -1.69 21.73
CA GLU A 484 -15.82 -2.40 21.87
C GLU A 484 -16.30 -3.06 20.56
N ARG A 485 -15.83 -2.58 19.42
CA ARG A 485 -16.22 -3.05 18.08
C ARG A 485 -15.01 -3.44 17.29
N PRO A 486 -15.04 -4.62 16.64
CA PRO A 486 -13.93 -5.03 15.80
C PRO A 486 -13.79 -4.12 14.57
N PHE A 487 -12.55 -3.83 14.22
CA PHE A 487 -12.15 -3.21 12.98
C PHE A 487 -11.21 -4.16 12.22
N GLN A 488 -11.55 -4.48 10.96
CA GLN A 488 -10.78 -5.44 10.15
C GLN A 488 -10.50 -6.78 10.87
N GLY A 489 -11.50 -7.28 11.63
CA GLY A 489 -11.41 -8.55 12.37
C GLY A 489 -10.78 -8.46 13.76
N HIS A 490 -10.28 -7.29 14.20
CA HIS A 490 -9.57 -7.08 15.46
C HIS A 490 -10.27 -6.08 16.37
N ASN A 491 -10.29 -6.37 17.68
CA ASN A 491 -10.65 -5.38 18.71
C ASN A 491 -9.37 -4.64 19.11
N GLU A 492 -9.10 -3.51 18.44
CA GLU A 492 -7.87 -2.74 18.61
C GLU A 492 -7.53 -2.54 20.10
N ARG A 493 -6.31 -2.95 20.50
CA ARG A 493 -5.83 -2.85 21.88
C ARG A 493 -4.98 -1.59 22.07
N THR A 494 -5.19 -0.92 23.19
CA THR A 494 -4.38 0.21 23.64
C THR A 494 -3.80 -0.09 25.00
N LEU A 495 -2.47 0.03 25.12
CA LEU A 495 -1.76 -0.05 26.39
C LEU A 495 -1.36 1.35 26.88
N VAL A 496 -1.43 1.53 28.19
CA VAL A 496 -0.82 2.65 28.93
C VAL A 496 0.15 2.07 29.93
N GLY A 497 1.35 2.64 30.01
CA GLY A 497 2.40 2.16 30.89
C GLY A 497 3.72 2.88 30.62
N SER A 498 4.79 2.39 31.21
CA SER A 498 6.15 2.94 31.11
C SER A 498 7.19 1.85 31.05
N TRP A 499 8.29 2.14 30.39
CA TRP A 499 9.49 1.31 30.43
C TRP A 499 10.23 1.53 31.75
N GLU A 500 10.61 0.44 32.40
CA GLU A 500 11.35 0.42 33.66
C GLU A 500 12.60 -0.46 33.53
N PRO A 501 13.75 -0.03 34.11
CA PRO A 501 14.98 -0.79 34.02
C PRO A 501 14.88 -2.11 34.79
N ILE A 502 15.49 -3.17 34.23
CA ILE A 502 15.58 -4.48 34.83
C ILE A 502 16.92 -5.16 34.48
N GLU A 503 17.52 -5.83 35.44
CA GLU A 503 18.59 -6.79 35.17
C GLU A 503 17.98 -8.18 35.01
N VAL A 504 18.22 -8.85 33.91
CA VAL A 504 17.59 -10.12 33.59
C VAL A 504 18.54 -11.05 32.84
N THR A 505 18.42 -12.35 33.13
CA THR A 505 19.09 -13.40 32.36
C THR A 505 18.16 -13.84 31.23
N LEU A 506 18.61 -13.65 30.00
CA LEU A 506 17.88 -14.04 28.79
C LEU A 506 18.29 -15.45 28.35
N PRO A 507 17.33 -16.36 28.09
CA PRO A 507 17.59 -17.68 27.54
C PRO A 507 18.28 -17.63 26.16
N ALA A 508 19.04 -18.68 25.85
CA ALA A 508 19.78 -18.78 24.58
C ALA A 508 18.88 -18.75 23.32
N ASP A 509 17.63 -19.15 23.43
CA ASP A 509 16.63 -19.17 22.36
C ASP A 509 15.82 -17.87 22.22
N THR A 510 16.10 -16.86 23.06
CA THR A 510 15.51 -15.52 22.92
C THR A 510 15.88 -14.94 21.55
N ILE A 511 14.88 -14.43 20.83
CA ILE A 511 15.08 -13.80 19.52
C ILE A 511 15.41 -12.32 19.68
N VAL A 512 16.48 -11.88 19.02
CA VAL A 512 16.94 -10.49 19.02
C VAL A 512 16.56 -9.82 17.70
N VAL A 513 15.95 -8.65 17.80
CA VAL A 513 15.70 -7.73 16.69
C VAL A 513 16.54 -6.47 16.93
N LEU A 514 17.62 -6.30 16.16
CA LEU A 514 18.43 -5.08 16.21
C LEU A 514 17.68 -3.95 15.50
N VAL A 515 17.63 -2.77 16.11
CA VAL A 515 16.97 -1.60 15.52
C VAL A 515 17.87 -0.90 14.50
N GLY A 516 19.19 -1.10 14.57
CA GLY A 516 20.17 -0.62 13.60
C GLY A 516 20.18 -1.42 12.29
N GLN A 517 19.00 -1.72 11.72
CA GLN A 517 18.79 -2.38 10.43
C GLN A 517 17.96 -1.49 9.50
N PRO A 518 17.94 -1.69 8.18
CA PRO A 518 17.17 -0.86 7.23
C PRO A 518 15.69 -0.71 7.61
N LEU A 519 15.08 -1.79 8.15
CA LEU A 519 13.69 -1.78 8.61
C LEU A 519 13.52 -1.36 10.09
N GLY A 520 14.51 -0.69 10.69
CA GLY A 520 14.48 -0.30 12.11
C GLY A 520 13.28 0.58 12.48
N ARG A 521 12.87 1.53 11.62
CA ARG A 521 11.67 2.37 11.83
C ARG A 521 10.39 1.55 11.85
N LEU A 522 10.29 0.57 10.98
CA LEU A 522 9.15 -0.36 10.96
C LEU A 522 9.18 -1.30 12.16
N ALA A 523 10.36 -1.85 12.54
CA ALA A 523 10.53 -2.67 13.74
C ALA A 523 10.08 -1.93 15.01
N PHE A 524 10.49 -0.67 15.16
CA PHE A 524 10.05 0.21 16.24
C PHE A 524 8.51 0.35 16.24
N SER A 525 7.90 0.67 15.11
CA SER A 525 6.44 0.85 15.01
C SER A 525 5.67 -0.44 15.29
N LEU A 526 6.19 -1.61 14.93
CA LEU A 526 5.58 -2.91 15.18
C LEU A 526 5.68 -3.33 16.66
N LEU A 527 6.82 -3.07 17.31
CA LEU A 527 7.16 -3.64 18.61
C LEU A 527 6.92 -2.71 19.80
N GLU A 528 6.84 -1.39 19.60
CA GLU A 528 6.53 -0.50 20.71
C GLU A 528 5.10 -0.73 21.23
N PRO A 529 4.94 -1.04 22.53
CA PRO A 529 3.64 -1.46 23.08
C PRO A 529 2.57 -0.38 23.04
N ARG A 530 2.96 0.91 22.97
CA ARG A 530 2.04 2.06 22.85
C ARG A 530 1.81 2.54 21.43
N SER A 531 2.42 1.89 20.44
CA SER A 531 2.19 2.22 19.03
C SER A 531 0.71 2.12 18.68
N ASP A 532 0.17 3.13 18.00
CA ASP A 532 -1.25 3.18 17.61
C ASP A 532 -1.59 2.32 16.39
N ASP A 533 -0.60 1.60 15.86
CA ASP A 533 -0.77 0.66 14.75
C ASP A 533 0.23 -0.53 14.79
N GLY A 534 0.84 -0.79 15.97
CA GLY A 534 1.78 -1.89 16.15
C GLY A 534 1.11 -3.24 16.37
N LEU A 535 1.92 -4.29 16.57
CA LEU A 535 1.45 -5.67 16.80
C LEU A 535 0.54 -5.78 18.04
N THR A 536 0.76 -4.95 19.07
CA THR A 536 -0.10 -4.86 20.24
C THR A 536 -1.49 -4.36 19.88
N ASN A 537 -1.59 -3.32 19.07
CA ASN A 537 -2.86 -2.76 18.61
C ASN A 537 -3.68 -3.81 17.83
N TRP A 538 -3.01 -4.66 17.06
CA TRP A 538 -3.60 -5.72 16.23
C TRP A 538 -3.74 -7.08 16.95
N ASN A 539 -3.76 -7.11 18.30
CA ASN A 539 -4.03 -8.29 19.13
C ASN A 539 -3.01 -9.45 19.01
N VAL A 540 -1.83 -9.22 18.44
CA VAL A 540 -0.84 -10.28 18.21
C VAL A 540 -0.28 -10.82 19.54
N PHE A 541 -0.20 -9.99 20.58
CA PHE A 541 0.27 -10.34 21.92
C PHE A 541 -0.84 -10.69 22.93
N ASP A 542 -2.11 -10.77 22.50
CA ASP A 542 -3.26 -10.93 23.41
C ASP A 542 -3.16 -12.12 24.33
N ARG A 543 -2.60 -13.24 23.84
CA ARG A 543 -2.40 -14.43 24.66
C ARG A 543 -1.49 -14.16 25.85
N SER A 544 -0.39 -13.45 25.66
CA SER A 544 0.59 -13.14 26.70
C SER A 544 0.19 -11.95 27.55
N LEU A 545 -0.70 -11.09 27.05
CA LEU A 545 -1.25 -9.95 27.78
C LEU A 545 -2.43 -10.31 28.69
N ALA A 546 -2.98 -11.51 28.59
CA ALA A 546 -4.12 -11.95 29.40
C ALA A 546 -3.76 -12.01 30.89
N GLY A 547 -4.15 -11.00 31.67
CA GLY A 547 -3.86 -10.88 33.10
C GLY A 547 -2.41 -10.50 33.42
N ALA A 548 -1.62 -10.11 32.43
CA ALA A 548 -0.23 -9.70 32.65
C ALA A 548 -0.13 -8.24 33.14
N ASN A 549 0.87 -7.98 33.97
CA ASN A 549 1.25 -6.63 34.42
C ASN A 549 2.46 -6.07 33.65
N VAL A 550 3.10 -6.89 32.83
CA VAL A 550 4.26 -6.51 32.02
C VAL A 550 4.09 -7.00 30.59
N PHE A 551 4.66 -6.29 29.67
CA PHE A 551 4.69 -6.64 28.25
C PHE A 551 5.73 -7.75 28.01
N PRO A 552 5.48 -8.72 27.11
CA PRO A 552 6.36 -9.89 26.98
C PRO A 552 7.70 -9.57 26.30
N VAL A 553 7.81 -8.49 25.54
CA VAL A 553 9.05 -8.10 24.85
C VAL A 553 9.82 -7.13 25.73
N LEU A 554 11.12 -7.39 25.88
CA LEU A 554 12.07 -6.50 26.55
C LEU A 554 12.82 -5.68 25.50
N ARG A 555 13.43 -4.57 25.92
CA ARG A 555 14.31 -3.79 25.05
C ARG A 555 15.57 -3.34 25.78
N THR A 556 16.61 -2.94 25.05
CA THR A 556 17.79 -2.30 25.62
C THR A 556 18.19 -1.08 24.82
N SER A 557 18.55 -0.01 25.53
CA SER A 557 19.12 1.21 24.96
C SER A 557 20.65 1.15 24.87
N GLU A 558 21.28 0.18 25.54
CA GLU A 558 22.72 -0.03 25.46
C GLU A 558 23.09 -0.67 24.12
N GLU A 559 24.24 -0.25 23.55
CA GLU A 559 24.76 -0.85 22.33
C GLU A 559 24.91 -2.36 22.50
N PHE A 560 24.08 -3.10 21.76
CA PHE A 560 24.09 -4.56 21.80
C PHE A 560 24.91 -5.08 20.64
N ARG A 561 26.14 -5.55 20.93
CA ARG A 561 27.04 -6.22 19.97
C ARG A 561 27.13 -7.69 20.34
N ARG A 562 27.05 -8.55 19.36
CA ARG A 562 27.43 -9.96 19.49
C ARG A 562 28.93 -10.17 19.36
#